data_4e382d3e1e8dc8ed5c7281f89a7c936b
#
_entry.id   4e382d3e1e8dc8ed5c7281f89a7c936b
#
_cell.length_a   1.000
_cell.length_b   1.000
_cell.length_c   1.000
_cell.angle_alpha   90.00
_cell.angle_beta   90.00
_cell.angle_gamma   90.00
#
_symmetry.space_group_name_H-M   'P 1'
#
loop_
_entity.id
_entity.type
_entity.pdbx_description
1 polymer ?
#
loop_
_entity_poly.entity_id
_entity_poly.type
_entity_poly.pdbx_seq_one_letter_code
_entity_poly.pdbx_strand_id
1 'polypeptide(L)'
;MNQTNMENRIVRYGDLEPCRTAFIDAHTPGSNQKENFTIIGGGVSESPDQYVHISDQIGFNIGAAGQPPRCRNSLHSHRTAEVFFVLKGWWRFFWGRWGDAGEVTLEEGDIFNIPTGIFRGFENIGSDYGMLMAILGGNDAGGGVLWAPQVIQDAAEHGLVLAETGRLYDKKNGEVM
;
A
#
# COMPACT_ATOMS: atom_id res chain seq x y z
N MET A 1 8.42 -28.46 -15.76
CA MET A 1 7.58 -27.93 -14.66
C MET A 1 6.36 -28.85 -14.55
N ASN A 2 6.10 -29.38 -13.37
CA ASN A 2 4.94 -30.25 -13.14
C ASN A 2 3.75 -29.44 -12.58
N GLN A 3 2.57 -30.06 -12.45
CA GLN A 3 1.35 -29.39 -11.99
C GLN A 3 1.52 -28.76 -10.60
N THR A 4 2.09 -29.46 -9.63
CA THR A 4 2.33 -28.97 -8.27
C THR A 4 3.20 -27.70 -8.27
N ASN A 5 4.24 -27.65 -9.11
CA ASN A 5 5.08 -26.46 -9.20
C ASN A 5 4.34 -25.26 -9.78
N MET A 6 3.34 -25.49 -10.64
CA MET A 6 2.49 -24.39 -11.15
C MET A 6 1.45 -23.96 -10.11
N GLU A 7 0.88 -24.89 -9.36
CA GLU A 7 -0.08 -24.59 -8.29
C GLU A 7 0.51 -23.69 -7.20
N ASN A 8 1.80 -23.90 -6.84
CA ASN A 8 2.52 -23.07 -5.88
C ASN A 8 2.78 -21.63 -6.38
N ARG A 9 2.42 -21.32 -7.63
CA ARG A 9 2.53 -19.99 -8.24
C ARG A 9 1.17 -19.28 -8.37
N ILE A 10 0.16 -19.80 -7.71
CA ILE A 10 -1.20 -19.27 -7.73
C ILE A 10 -1.54 -18.73 -6.37
N VAL A 11 -1.99 -17.48 -6.32
CA VAL A 11 -2.63 -16.89 -5.13
C VAL A 11 -4.11 -16.72 -5.43
N ARG A 12 -4.95 -17.27 -4.58
CA ARG A 12 -6.40 -17.13 -4.69
C ARG A 12 -6.84 -15.86 -3.98
N TYR A 13 -7.78 -15.15 -4.56
CA TYR A 13 -8.32 -13.92 -3.96
C TYR A 13 -8.84 -14.14 -2.53
N GLY A 14 -9.51 -15.29 -2.29
CA GLY A 14 -10.02 -15.65 -0.96
C GLY A 14 -8.97 -16.08 0.06
N ASP A 15 -7.72 -16.29 -0.38
CA ASP A 15 -6.61 -16.72 0.48
C ASP A 15 -5.64 -15.56 0.78
N LEU A 16 -5.99 -14.33 0.37
CA LEU A 16 -5.16 -13.16 0.62
C LEU A 16 -5.12 -12.85 2.13
N GLU A 17 -3.93 -12.74 2.67
CA GLU A 17 -3.67 -12.40 4.08
C GLU A 17 -3.35 -10.91 4.24
N PRO A 18 -4.19 -10.14 4.95
CA PRO A 18 -3.98 -8.71 5.15
C PRO A 18 -2.97 -8.41 6.24
N CYS A 19 -2.15 -7.41 6.04
CA CYS A 19 -1.43 -6.70 7.09
C CYS A 19 -2.11 -5.35 7.37
N ARG A 20 -2.58 -5.14 8.60
CA ARG A 20 -3.26 -3.91 9.02
C ARG A 20 -2.32 -2.86 9.60
N THR A 21 -1.09 -3.27 9.88
CA THR A 21 -0.02 -2.42 10.42
C THR A 21 1.14 -2.27 9.43
N ALA A 22 0.85 -2.34 8.13
CA ALA A 22 1.86 -2.35 7.09
C ALA A 22 2.66 -1.05 6.99
N PHE A 23 2.07 0.08 7.41
CA PHE A 23 2.59 1.42 7.12
C PHE A 23 2.50 2.37 8.31
N ILE A 24 3.34 3.40 8.29
CA ILE A 24 3.44 4.42 9.34
C ILE A 24 2.11 5.09 9.71
N ASP A 25 1.18 5.21 8.77
CA ASP A 25 -0.13 5.82 8.98
C ASP A 25 -1.20 4.84 9.51
N ALA A 26 -0.79 3.63 9.93
CA ALA A 26 -1.72 2.59 10.40
C ALA A 26 -2.52 2.98 11.66
N HIS A 27 -2.04 3.92 12.47
CA HIS A 27 -2.77 4.43 13.64
C HIS A 27 -3.46 5.78 13.38
N THR A 28 -3.23 6.38 12.22
CA THR A 28 -3.80 7.69 11.88
C THR A 28 -5.30 7.56 11.58
N PRO A 29 -6.15 8.40 12.17
CA PRO A 29 -7.58 8.38 11.89
C PRO A 29 -7.88 8.52 10.38
N GLY A 30 -8.76 7.65 9.89
CA GLY A 30 -9.10 7.56 8.46
C GLY A 30 -8.17 6.66 7.65
N SER A 31 -7.01 6.23 8.19
CA SER A 31 -6.11 5.25 7.57
C SER A 31 -5.98 3.95 8.37
N ASN A 32 -6.50 3.92 9.59
CA ASN A 32 -6.34 2.83 10.55
C ASN A 32 -7.18 1.57 10.29
N GLN A 33 -7.93 1.54 9.21
CA GLN A 33 -8.74 0.38 8.81
C GLN A 33 -8.32 -0.20 7.46
N LYS A 34 -7.23 0.31 6.88
CA LYS A 34 -6.73 -0.21 5.62
C LYS A 34 -6.04 -1.55 5.80
N GLU A 35 -6.08 -2.34 4.75
CA GLU A 35 -5.43 -3.64 4.64
C GLU A 35 -4.44 -3.61 3.49
N ASN A 36 -3.22 -4.05 3.74
CA ASN A 36 -2.20 -4.21 2.71
C ASN A 36 -1.93 -5.69 2.46
N PHE A 37 -1.84 -6.04 1.20
CA PHE A 37 -1.53 -7.40 0.75
C PHE A 37 -0.27 -7.39 -0.10
N THR A 38 0.73 -8.20 0.25
CA THR A 38 1.89 -8.44 -0.61
C THR A 38 1.70 -9.77 -1.33
N ILE A 39 1.47 -9.70 -2.64
CA ILE A 39 1.05 -10.85 -3.44
C ILE A 39 2.25 -11.49 -4.14
N ILE A 40 3.02 -10.71 -4.91
CA ILE A 40 4.24 -11.18 -5.58
C ILE A 40 5.37 -10.20 -5.31
N GLY A 41 6.54 -10.73 -4.94
CA GLY A 41 7.72 -9.95 -4.58
C GLY A 41 7.69 -9.49 -3.13
N GLY A 42 8.72 -8.74 -2.70
CA GLY A 42 8.86 -8.27 -1.32
C GLY A 42 7.90 -7.15 -0.91
N GLY A 43 7.29 -6.49 -1.91
CA GLY A 43 6.38 -5.37 -1.66
C GLY A 43 7.05 -4.14 -1.05
N VAL A 44 6.25 -3.29 -0.42
CA VAL A 44 6.65 -1.99 0.16
C VAL A 44 6.31 -1.85 1.64
N SER A 45 5.83 -2.91 2.28
CA SER A 45 5.42 -2.86 3.69
C SER A 45 6.61 -2.53 4.59
N GLU A 46 6.37 -1.69 5.58
CA GLU A 46 7.31 -1.30 6.63
C GLU A 46 7.21 -2.23 7.86
N SER A 47 6.19 -3.09 7.89
CA SER A 47 5.98 -4.07 8.95
C SER A 47 6.76 -5.36 8.69
N PRO A 48 7.47 -5.90 9.70
CA PRO A 48 8.10 -7.21 9.60
C PRO A 48 7.09 -8.36 9.52
N ASP A 49 5.83 -8.13 9.97
CA ASP A 49 4.78 -9.15 10.04
C ASP A 49 4.00 -9.29 8.72
N GLN A 50 4.41 -8.56 7.68
CA GLN A 50 3.77 -8.65 6.37
C GLN A 50 3.96 -10.04 5.76
N TYR A 51 2.87 -10.77 5.58
CA TYR A 51 2.90 -12.02 4.83
C TYR A 51 3.12 -11.77 3.33
N VAL A 52 4.04 -12.53 2.74
CA VAL A 52 4.35 -12.51 1.30
C VAL A 52 3.90 -13.82 0.69
N HIS A 53 2.93 -13.77 -0.23
CA HIS A 53 2.33 -14.99 -0.81
C HIS A 53 3.28 -15.69 -1.78
N ILE A 54 3.91 -14.94 -2.69
CA ILE A 54 4.92 -15.43 -3.64
C ILE A 54 6.14 -14.52 -3.58
N SER A 55 7.25 -15.03 -3.06
CA SER A 55 8.48 -14.24 -2.85
C SER A 55 9.37 -14.12 -4.09
N ASP A 56 8.91 -14.56 -5.25
CA ASP A 56 9.70 -14.53 -6.49
C ASP A 56 10.05 -13.09 -6.90
N GLN A 57 11.28 -12.90 -7.33
CA GLN A 57 11.76 -11.63 -7.89
C GLN A 57 11.67 -11.71 -9.42
N ILE A 58 10.69 -11.04 -10.01
CA ILE A 58 10.36 -11.12 -11.44
C ILE A 58 10.46 -9.76 -12.16
N GLY A 59 11.13 -8.78 -11.53
CA GLY A 59 11.32 -7.44 -12.10
C GLY A 59 10.20 -6.44 -11.75
N PHE A 60 9.19 -6.88 -11.03
CA PHE A 60 8.12 -6.03 -10.48
C PHE A 60 7.51 -6.70 -9.24
N ASN A 61 6.76 -5.91 -8.48
CA ASN A 61 6.01 -6.38 -7.32
C ASN A 61 4.50 -6.21 -7.58
N ILE A 62 3.69 -7.11 -7.06
CA ILE A 62 2.23 -6.98 -7.04
C ILE A 62 1.77 -6.99 -5.59
N GLY A 63 1.07 -5.93 -5.23
CA GLY A 63 0.36 -5.81 -3.96
C GLY A 63 -1.09 -5.44 -4.18
N ALA A 64 -1.84 -5.34 -3.08
CA ALA A 64 -3.18 -4.81 -3.10
C ALA A 64 -3.45 -3.97 -1.85
N ALA A 65 -4.36 -3.01 -1.98
CA ALA A 65 -4.88 -2.22 -0.89
C ALA A 65 -6.39 -2.46 -0.77
N GLY A 66 -6.81 -3.00 0.37
CA GLY A 66 -8.21 -3.19 0.71
C GLY A 66 -8.65 -2.14 1.73
N GLN A 67 -9.80 -1.51 1.51
CA GLN A 67 -10.27 -0.43 2.39
C GLN A 67 -11.79 -0.43 2.53
N PRO A 68 -12.30 -0.27 3.76
CA PRO A 68 -13.72 0.04 3.96
C PRO A 68 -14.04 1.46 3.45
N PRO A 69 -15.32 1.84 3.38
CA PRO A 69 -15.73 3.18 2.99
C PRO A 69 -15.05 4.28 3.82
N ARG A 70 -14.62 5.35 3.17
CA ARG A 70 -13.95 6.53 3.76
C ARG A 70 -12.55 6.24 4.36
N CYS A 71 -12.05 5.04 4.18
CA CYS A 71 -10.66 4.74 4.54
C CYS A 71 -9.72 5.21 3.42
N ARG A 72 -8.55 5.71 3.81
CA ARG A 72 -7.59 6.30 2.87
C ARG A 72 -6.17 5.79 3.09
N ASN A 73 -5.36 5.87 2.05
CA ASN A 73 -3.91 5.87 2.13
C ASN A 73 -3.41 7.30 2.10
N SER A 74 -2.51 7.63 3.03
CA SER A 74 -1.94 8.96 3.15
C SER A 74 -0.99 9.30 2.01
N LEU A 75 -0.63 10.57 1.86
CA LEU A 75 0.25 11.07 0.80
C LEU A 75 1.64 10.43 0.86
N HIS A 76 1.98 9.74 -0.19
CA HIS A 76 3.28 9.06 -0.35
C HIS A 76 3.72 9.06 -1.81
N SER A 77 4.98 8.75 -2.04
CA SER A 77 5.54 8.54 -3.37
C SER A 77 6.46 7.33 -3.40
N HIS A 78 6.80 6.88 -4.61
CA HIS A 78 7.79 5.82 -4.82
C HIS A 78 8.88 6.29 -5.76
N ARG A 79 10.07 5.67 -5.66
CA ARG A 79 11.20 5.88 -6.57
C ARG A 79 11.10 5.04 -7.84
N THR A 80 10.04 4.27 -7.98
CA THR A 80 9.76 3.43 -9.14
C THR A 80 8.37 3.76 -9.71
N ALA A 81 8.10 3.26 -10.91
CA ALA A 81 6.77 3.36 -11.49
C ALA A 81 5.76 2.55 -10.67
N GLU A 82 4.55 3.08 -10.56
CA GLU A 82 3.43 2.39 -9.95
C GLU A 82 2.18 2.52 -10.82
N VAL A 83 1.51 1.39 -10.99
CA VAL A 83 0.24 1.32 -11.70
C VAL A 83 -0.81 0.73 -10.77
N PHE A 84 -1.93 1.42 -10.65
CA PHE A 84 -3.11 0.89 -9.98
C PHE A 84 -4.12 0.34 -10.98
N PHE A 85 -4.74 -0.75 -10.60
CA PHE A 85 -5.90 -1.32 -11.25
C PHE A 85 -7.02 -1.42 -10.22
N VAL A 86 -8.19 -0.83 -10.50
CA VAL A 86 -9.35 -0.91 -9.62
C VAL A 86 -10.01 -2.27 -9.78
N LEU A 87 -9.84 -3.14 -8.79
CA LEU A 87 -10.48 -4.46 -8.76
C LEU A 87 -11.92 -4.39 -8.29
N LYS A 88 -12.22 -3.48 -7.35
CA LYS A 88 -13.54 -3.31 -6.76
C LYS A 88 -13.72 -1.94 -6.14
N GLY A 89 -14.89 -1.34 -6.31
CA GLY A 89 -15.32 -0.13 -5.61
C GLY A 89 -15.05 1.16 -6.38
N TRP A 90 -15.26 2.27 -5.68
CA TRP A 90 -15.08 3.63 -6.19
C TRP A 90 -13.98 4.32 -5.40
N TRP A 91 -13.03 4.92 -6.13
CA TRP A 91 -11.81 5.43 -5.53
C TRP A 91 -11.55 6.86 -5.96
N ARG A 92 -11.25 7.72 -4.99
CA ARG A 92 -10.69 9.04 -5.23
C ARG A 92 -9.18 8.95 -5.08
N PHE A 93 -8.44 9.32 -6.11
CA PHE A 93 -7.01 9.59 -6.04
C PHE A 93 -6.79 11.08 -6.01
N PHE A 94 -5.87 11.54 -5.17
CA PHE A 94 -5.49 12.93 -5.04
C PHE A 94 -3.96 13.04 -4.97
N TRP A 95 -3.40 14.13 -5.47
CA TRP A 95 -1.96 14.27 -5.58
C TRP A 95 -1.47 15.69 -5.35
N GLY A 96 -0.10 15.83 -5.28
CA GLY A 96 0.60 17.08 -5.00
C GLY A 96 1.24 17.06 -3.61
N ARG A 97 2.04 18.08 -3.36
CA ARG A 97 2.78 18.20 -2.09
C ARG A 97 1.86 18.14 -0.86
N TRP A 98 0.68 18.71 -0.99
CA TRP A 98 -0.32 18.78 0.08
C TRP A 98 -1.60 17.98 -0.24
N GLY A 99 -1.62 17.29 -1.39
CA GLY A 99 -2.78 16.57 -1.87
C GLY A 99 -3.85 17.45 -2.53
N ASP A 100 -3.48 18.64 -2.94
CA ASP A 100 -4.37 19.70 -3.46
C ASP A 100 -4.07 20.13 -4.89
N ALA A 101 -3.10 19.48 -5.56
CA ALA A 101 -2.75 19.79 -6.94
C ALA A 101 -3.73 19.22 -7.98
N GLY A 102 -4.53 18.22 -7.57
CA GLY A 102 -5.59 17.64 -8.39
C GLY A 102 -6.11 16.35 -7.81
N GLU A 103 -7.23 15.90 -8.35
CA GLU A 103 -7.86 14.62 -7.99
C GLU A 103 -8.59 14.00 -9.17
N VAL A 104 -8.86 12.70 -9.08
CA VAL A 104 -9.66 11.94 -10.04
C VAL A 104 -10.42 10.84 -9.31
N THR A 105 -11.63 10.55 -9.80
CA THR A 105 -12.40 9.39 -9.37
C THR A 105 -12.27 8.26 -10.37
N LEU A 106 -12.01 7.06 -9.88
CA LEU A 106 -11.87 5.84 -10.66
C LEU A 106 -12.87 4.79 -10.18
N GLU A 107 -13.31 3.94 -11.10
CA GLU A 107 -14.23 2.83 -10.84
C GLU A 107 -13.66 1.49 -11.30
N GLU A 108 -14.38 0.43 -11.03
CA GLU A 108 -14.00 -0.95 -11.36
C GLU A 108 -13.56 -1.08 -12.82
N GLY A 109 -12.35 -1.63 -13.03
CA GLY A 109 -11.74 -1.80 -14.35
C GLY A 109 -10.81 -0.66 -14.78
N ASP A 110 -10.85 0.49 -14.11
CA ASP A 110 -9.96 1.60 -14.43
C ASP A 110 -8.50 1.29 -14.06
N ILE A 111 -7.59 1.85 -14.85
CA ILE A 111 -6.13 1.73 -14.67
C ILE A 111 -5.55 3.14 -14.53
N PHE A 112 -4.70 3.34 -13.53
CA PHE A 112 -4.02 4.61 -13.29
C PHE A 112 -2.52 4.41 -13.16
N ASN A 113 -1.76 4.98 -14.09
CA ASN A 113 -0.29 5.03 -14.03
C ASN A 113 0.14 6.32 -13.33
N ILE A 114 0.83 6.19 -12.21
CA ILE A 114 1.33 7.34 -11.43
C ILE A 114 2.81 7.56 -11.75
N PRO A 115 3.19 8.77 -12.19
CA PRO A 115 4.59 9.11 -12.41
C PRO A 115 5.42 8.99 -11.14
N THR A 116 6.67 8.51 -11.29
CA THR A 116 7.64 8.40 -10.21
C THR A 116 7.82 9.74 -9.48
N GLY A 117 7.90 9.69 -8.15
CA GLY A 117 8.16 10.86 -7.30
C GLY A 117 6.97 11.78 -7.06
N ILE A 118 5.80 11.50 -7.63
CA ILE A 118 4.58 12.25 -7.35
C ILE A 118 3.97 11.78 -6.03
N PHE A 119 3.81 12.70 -5.07
CA PHE A 119 3.03 12.42 -3.87
C PHE A 119 1.56 12.26 -4.24
N ARG A 120 0.99 11.12 -3.86
CA ARG A 120 -0.44 10.79 -4.06
C ARG A 120 -0.97 10.06 -2.85
N GLY A 121 -2.26 10.18 -2.64
CA GLY A 121 -3.06 9.40 -1.73
C GLY A 121 -4.30 8.89 -2.46
N PHE A 122 -5.01 7.98 -1.84
CA PHE A 122 -6.27 7.47 -2.35
C PHE A 122 -7.22 7.12 -1.23
N GLU A 123 -8.51 7.16 -1.52
CA GLU A 123 -9.59 6.94 -0.57
C GLU A 123 -10.70 6.12 -1.24
N ASN A 124 -11.23 5.13 -0.53
CA ASN A 124 -12.45 4.46 -0.94
C ASN A 124 -13.65 5.38 -0.68
N ILE A 125 -14.24 5.91 -1.74
CA ILE A 125 -15.43 6.78 -1.68
C ILE A 125 -16.73 6.03 -1.95
N GLY A 126 -16.65 4.70 -2.17
CA GLY A 126 -17.81 3.84 -2.32
C GLY A 126 -18.52 3.54 -1.00
N SER A 127 -19.62 2.80 -1.08
CA SER A 127 -20.43 2.37 0.07
C SER A 127 -19.99 1.04 0.68
N ASP A 128 -19.14 0.31 -0.04
CA ASP A 128 -18.71 -1.04 0.32
C ASP A 128 -17.18 -1.13 0.39
N TYR A 129 -16.67 -2.26 0.89
CA TYR A 129 -15.24 -2.55 0.89
C TYR A 129 -14.70 -2.56 -0.55
N GLY A 130 -13.68 -1.77 -0.79
CA GLY A 130 -13.01 -1.63 -2.07
C GLY A 130 -11.63 -2.30 -2.10
N MET A 131 -11.16 -2.64 -3.30
CA MET A 131 -9.86 -3.27 -3.52
C MET A 131 -9.16 -2.65 -4.73
N LEU A 132 -7.92 -2.22 -4.52
CA LEU A 132 -6.99 -1.80 -5.57
C LEU A 132 -5.88 -2.83 -5.69
N MET A 133 -5.48 -3.18 -6.90
CA MET A 133 -4.21 -3.85 -7.16
C MET A 133 -3.15 -2.80 -7.50
N ALA A 134 -1.97 -2.91 -6.91
CA ALA A 134 -0.82 -2.07 -7.20
C ALA A 134 0.31 -2.89 -7.81
N ILE A 135 0.90 -2.40 -8.88
CA ILE A 135 2.06 -2.98 -9.54
C ILE A 135 3.20 -1.96 -9.45
N LEU A 136 4.30 -2.35 -8.80
CA LEU A 136 5.48 -1.51 -8.62
C LEU A 136 6.66 -2.11 -9.37
N GLY A 137 7.41 -1.29 -10.09
CA GLY A 137 8.59 -1.72 -10.84
C GLY A 137 9.78 -2.07 -9.94
N GLY A 138 10.67 -2.91 -10.49
CA GLY A 138 11.87 -3.38 -9.81
C GLY A 138 11.62 -4.50 -8.80
N ASN A 139 12.67 -5.24 -8.45
CA ASN A 139 12.58 -6.33 -7.46
C ASN A 139 12.40 -5.82 -6.03
N ASP A 140 12.90 -4.62 -5.75
CA ASP A 140 12.85 -3.93 -4.46
C ASP A 140 11.73 -2.89 -4.35
N ALA A 141 10.85 -2.83 -5.34
CA ALA A 141 9.77 -1.83 -5.41
C ALA A 141 10.27 -0.37 -5.21
N GLY A 142 11.47 -0.06 -5.71
CA GLY A 142 12.09 1.26 -5.58
C GLY A 142 12.59 1.60 -4.17
N GLY A 143 12.79 0.60 -3.30
CA GLY A 143 13.29 0.76 -1.94
C GLY A 143 12.23 1.21 -0.93
N GLY A 144 10.95 1.01 -1.25
CA GLY A 144 9.85 1.24 -0.30
C GLY A 144 9.07 2.55 -0.52
N VAL A 145 8.51 3.06 0.55
CA VAL A 145 7.61 4.22 0.57
C VAL A 145 8.37 5.49 0.97
N LEU A 146 8.08 6.59 0.29
CA LEU A 146 8.48 7.94 0.68
C LEU A 146 7.23 8.71 1.14
N TRP A 147 7.10 8.92 2.42
CA TRP A 147 5.97 9.65 3.00
C TRP A 147 6.11 11.16 2.87
N ALA A 148 5.02 11.84 2.65
CA ALA A 148 5.00 13.30 2.74
C ALA A 148 5.30 13.73 4.19
N PRO A 149 6.05 14.83 4.42
CA PRO A 149 6.49 15.24 5.76
C PRO A 149 5.35 15.38 6.78
N GLN A 150 4.20 15.88 6.37
CA GLN A 150 3.02 16.01 7.23
C GLN A 150 2.46 14.65 7.67
N VAL A 151 2.60 13.60 6.86
CA VAL A 151 2.17 12.25 7.22
C VAL A 151 3.06 11.66 8.31
N ILE A 152 4.37 11.89 8.21
CA ILE A 152 5.35 11.45 9.22
C ILE A 152 5.05 12.14 10.57
N GLN A 153 4.75 13.43 10.54
CA GLN A 153 4.39 14.19 11.75
C GLN A 153 3.09 13.67 12.36
N ASP A 154 2.04 13.52 11.56
CA ASP A 154 0.74 13.04 11.99
C ASP A 154 0.83 11.62 12.58
N ALA A 155 1.57 10.72 11.92
CA ALA A 155 1.82 9.38 12.43
C ALA A 155 2.53 9.39 13.80
N ALA A 156 3.52 10.27 13.96
CA ALA A 156 4.25 10.42 15.22
C ALA A 156 3.37 10.90 16.38
N GLU A 157 2.38 11.73 16.10
CA GLU A 157 1.36 12.17 17.07
C GLU A 157 0.42 10.99 17.45
N HIS A 158 0.24 10.03 16.56
CA HIS A 158 -0.55 8.82 16.80
C HIS A 158 0.28 7.61 17.28
N GLY A 159 1.57 7.82 17.57
CA GLY A 159 2.43 6.85 18.24
C GLY A 159 3.29 6.00 17.34
N LEU A 160 3.21 6.13 16.01
CA LEU A 160 4.06 5.40 15.07
C LEU A 160 5.16 6.29 14.49
N VAL A 161 6.37 5.74 14.42
CA VAL A 161 7.51 6.36 13.74
C VAL A 161 8.27 5.31 12.94
N LEU A 162 9.09 5.74 11.98
CA LEU A 162 10.06 4.88 11.33
C LEU A 162 11.38 4.89 12.12
N ALA A 163 11.90 3.72 12.44
CA ALA A 163 13.25 3.56 12.94
C ALA A 163 14.28 3.88 11.83
N GLU A 164 15.55 4.02 12.18
CA GLU A 164 16.63 4.22 11.20
C GLU A 164 16.74 3.06 10.19
N THR A 165 16.26 1.89 10.57
CA THR A 165 16.17 0.72 9.70
C THR A 165 15.07 0.79 8.65
N GLY A 166 14.20 1.82 8.69
CA GLY A 166 13.00 1.95 7.86
C GLY A 166 11.81 1.10 8.35
N ARG A 167 11.93 0.42 9.49
CA ARG A 167 10.85 -0.36 10.10
C ARG A 167 9.99 0.48 11.03
N LEU A 168 8.74 0.10 11.20
CA LEU A 168 7.83 0.73 12.13
C LEU A 168 8.24 0.51 13.58
N TYR A 169 8.07 1.57 14.37
CA TYR A 169 8.30 1.55 15.80
C TYR A 169 7.11 2.21 16.52
N ASP A 170 6.50 1.48 17.46
CA ASP A 170 5.42 1.98 18.29
C ASP A 170 6.00 2.64 19.55
N LYS A 171 5.81 3.95 19.68
CA LYS A 171 6.30 4.73 20.84
C LYS A 171 5.69 4.32 22.17
N LYS A 172 4.49 3.74 22.18
CA LYS A 172 3.79 3.35 23.40
C LYS A 172 4.31 2.04 23.97
N ASN A 173 4.67 1.12 23.08
CA ASN A 173 5.08 -0.24 23.45
C ASN A 173 6.60 -0.43 23.39
N GLY A 174 7.35 0.51 22.79
CA GLY A 174 8.80 0.39 22.63
C GLY A 174 9.24 -0.74 21.68
N GLU A 175 8.32 -1.31 20.92
CA GLU A 175 8.53 -2.44 20.04
C GLU A 175 8.62 -2.00 18.57
N VAL A 176 9.52 -2.65 17.83
CA VAL A 176 9.55 -2.57 16.37
C VAL A 176 8.44 -3.49 15.87
N MET A 177 7.44 -2.91 15.23
CA MET A 177 6.34 -3.65 14.61
C MET A 177 6.73 -4.14 13.21
#